data_fc2fd1b48cea0ff9c88b1f5ac7e15538
#
_entry.id   fc2fd1b48cea0ff9c88b1f5ac7e15538
#
_cell.length_a   1.000
_cell.length_b   1.000
_cell.length_c   1.000
_cell.angle_alpha   90.00
_cell.angle_beta   90.00
_cell.angle_gamma   90.00
#
_symmetry.space_group_name_H-M   'P 1'
#
loop_
_entity.id
_entity.type
_entity.pdbx_description
1 polymer ?
#
loop_
_entity_poly.entity_id
_entity_poly.type
_entity_poly.pdbx_seq_one_letter_code
_entity_poly.pdbx_strand_id
1 'polypeptide(L)'
;MSRIIVEATTSDCAVTTILGLLRCGFQAKTARISYNLNKCLPPPEEFDKYPLILVGTLKHSSLAVHVYSVTAGYGGTGPHAMVDILEAAGFKFEDSDILTADHADSNGQIDLVYHR
;
A
#
# COMPACT_ATOMS: atom_id res chain seq x y z
N MET A 1 -15.45 -7.65 -8.61
CA MET A 1 -14.21 -7.78 -7.81
C MET A 1 -14.53 -7.57 -6.35
N SER A 2 -14.08 -8.47 -5.51
CA SER A 2 -14.23 -8.33 -4.05
C SER A 2 -13.20 -7.36 -3.49
N ARG A 3 -13.53 -6.73 -2.37
CA ARG A 3 -12.61 -5.82 -1.67
C ARG A 3 -12.45 -6.22 -0.22
N ILE A 4 -11.23 -6.11 0.28
CA ILE A 4 -10.93 -6.16 1.71
C ILE A 4 -10.33 -4.82 2.10
N ILE A 5 -10.80 -4.28 3.22
CA ILE A 5 -10.29 -3.03 3.77
C ILE A 5 -9.51 -3.36 5.04
N VAL A 6 -8.23 -2.98 5.05
CA VAL A 6 -7.35 -3.17 6.21
C VAL A 6 -7.27 -1.83 6.95
N GLU A 7 -8.09 -1.67 7.96
CA GLU A 7 -8.18 -0.47 8.79
C GLU A 7 -7.38 -0.65 10.09
N ALA A 8 -6.18 -1.18 9.97
CA ALA A 8 -5.32 -1.38 11.12
C ALA A 8 -5.00 -0.04 11.80
N THR A 9 -4.94 -0.03 13.12
CA THR A 9 -4.62 1.17 13.89
C THR A 9 -3.14 1.53 13.84
N THR A 10 -2.28 0.57 13.49
CA THR A 10 -0.84 0.77 13.38
C THR A 10 -0.31 0.18 12.08
N SER A 11 0.84 0.69 11.65
CA SER A 11 1.54 0.17 10.47
C SER A 11 1.95 -1.29 10.65
N ASP A 12 2.39 -1.69 11.85
CA ASP A 12 2.78 -3.07 12.12
C ASP A 12 1.60 -4.04 11.99
N CYS A 13 0.41 -3.63 12.43
CA CYS A 13 -0.79 -4.43 12.26
C CYS A 13 -1.17 -4.58 10.79
N ALA A 14 -0.98 -3.52 9.99
CA ALA A 14 -1.22 -3.57 8.56
C ALA A 14 -0.28 -4.59 7.89
N VAL A 15 1.02 -4.55 8.21
CA VAL A 15 2.00 -5.51 7.68
C VAL A 15 1.61 -6.94 8.05
N THR A 16 1.30 -7.19 9.32
CA THR A 16 0.90 -8.52 9.80
C THR A 16 -0.33 -9.05 9.05
N THR A 17 -1.32 -8.20 8.84
CA THR A 17 -2.55 -8.57 8.13
C THR A 17 -2.26 -8.96 6.68
N ILE A 18 -1.45 -8.16 5.98
CA ILE A 18 -1.09 -8.45 4.59
C ILE A 18 -0.26 -9.73 4.49
N LEU A 19 0.71 -9.94 5.39
CA LEU A 19 1.49 -11.17 5.42
C LEU A 19 0.57 -12.39 5.60
N GLY A 20 -0.46 -12.28 6.44
CA GLY A 20 -1.47 -13.32 6.62
C GLY A 20 -2.22 -13.63 5.34
N LEU A 21 -2.64 -12.61 4.59
CA LEU A 21 -3.31 -12.78 3.30
C LEU A 21 -2.40 -13.48 2.28
N LEU A 22 -1.12 -13.09 2.21
CA LEU A 22 -0.15 -13.71 1.31
C LEU A 22 0.05 -15.19 1.65
N ARG A 23 0.11 -15.52 2.94
CA ARG A 23 0.21 -16.93 3.39
C ARG A 23 -1.03 -17.74 3.04
N CYS A 24 -2.20 -17.09 2.98
CA CYS A 24 -3.44 -17.73 2.56
C CYS A 24 -3.55 -17.91 1.05
N GLY A 25 -2.56 -17.46 0.29
CA GLY A 25 -2.51 -17.65 -1.15
C GLY A 25 -2.88 -16.43 -1.99
N PHE A 26 -3.04 -15.25 -1.37
CA PHE A 26 -3.24 -14.03 -2.14
C PHE A 26 -2.01 -13.75 -3.00
N GLN A 27 -2.24 -13.54 -4.30
CA GLN A 27 -1.20 -13.18 -5.26
C GLN A 27 -1.47 -11.77 -5.77
N ALA A 28 -0.74 -10.80 -5.24
CA ALA A 28 -0.84 -9.41 -5.70
C ALA A 28 -0.19 -9.29 -7.09
N LYS A 29 -0.88 -8.63 -8.01
CA LYS A 29 -0.41 -8.40 -9.38
C LYS A 29 -0.06 -6.94 -9.60
N THR A 30 -0.77 -6.04 -8.96
CA THR A 30 -0.60 -4.60 -9.10
C THR A 30 -0.63 -3.96 -7.71
N ALA A 31 0.26 -2.99 -7.50
CA ALA A 31 0.24 -2.15 -6.31
C ALA A 31 0.11 -0.69 -6.74
N ARG A 32 -0.90 -0.01 -6.22
CA ARG A 32 -1.10 1.42 -6.44
C ARG A 32 -0.86 2.15 -5.14
N ILE A 33 0.02 3.16 -5.19
CA ILE A 33 0.34 4.01 -4.05
C ILE A 33 -0.16 5.41 -4.34
N SER A 34 -0.94 5.98 -3.42
CA SER A 34 -1.43 7.34 -3.50
C SER A 34 -1.33 7.98 -2.12
N TYR A 35 -0.47 8.96 -1.99
CA TYR A 35 -0.25 9.62 -0.71
C TYR A 35 0.11 11.08 -0.92
N ASN A 36 -0.40 11.95 -0.04
CA ASN A 36 -0.07 13.37 -0.09
C ASN A 36 0.66 13.78 1.19
N LEU A 37 1.87 14.29 1.03
CA LEU A 37 2.74 14.70 2.15
C LEU A 37 2.17 15.87 2.95
N ASN A 38 1.31 16.68 2.33
CA ASN A 38 0.77 17.90 2.93
C ASN A 38 -0.64 17.70 3.51
N LYS A 39 -1.18 16.49 3.46
CA LYS A 39 -2.54 16.18 3.93
C LYS A 39 -2.52 14.99 4.86
N CYS A 40 -3.50 14.94 5.76
CA CYS A 40 -3.74 13.76 6.56
C CYS A 40 -4.19 12.58 5.69
N LEU A 41 -4.07 11.36 6.22
CA LEU A 41 -4.62 10.19 5.56
C LEU A 41 -6.12 10.38 5.31
N PRO A 42 -6.64 9.90 4.16
CA PRO A 42 -8.06 10.02 3.87
C PRO A 42 -8.89 9.22 4.87
N PRO A 43 -10.15 9.61 5.08
CA PRO A 43 -11.06 8.80 5.90
C PRO A 43 -11.24 7.40 5.28
N PRO A 44 -11.49 6.37 6.11
CA PRO A 44 -11.67 5.00 5.61
C PRO A 44 -12.76 4.82 4.57
N GLU A 45 -13.76 5.68 4.54
CA GLU A 45 -14.83 5.63 3.54
C GLU A 45 -14.43 6.14 2.16
N GLU A 46 -13.28 6.80 2.02
CA GLU A 46 -12.78 7.28 0.73
C GLU A 46 -11.89 6.20 0.07
N PHE A 47 -12.49 5.12 -0.37
CA PHE A 47 -11.80 3.92 -0.82
C PHE A 47 -10.79 4.14 -1.95
N ASP A 48 -11.07 5.05 -2.87
CA ASP A 48 -10.19 5.30 -4.01
C ASP A 48 -8.93 6.06 -3.63
N LYS A 49 -8.83 6.52 -2.39
CA LYS A 49 -7.73 7.33 -1.90
C LYS A 49 -6.88 6.66 -0.84
N TYR A 50 -7.05 5.36 -0.62
CA TYR A 50 -6.20 4.63 0.32
C TYR A 50 -4.75 4.73 -0.11
N PRO A 51 -3.81 4.85 0.85
CA PRO A 51 -2.39 4.98 0.52
C PRO A 51 -1.83 3.81 -0.27
N LEU A 52 -2.37 2.61 -0.07
CA LEU A 52 -1.97 1.43 -0.81
C LEU A 52 -3.19 0.62 -1.20
N ILE A 53 -3.26 0.24 -2.48
CA ILE A 53 -4.26 -0.70 -2.98
C ILE A 53 -3.52 -1.80 -3.72
N LEU A 54 -3.65 -3.04 -3.23
CA LEU A 54 -3.12 -4.22 -3.90
C LEU A 54 -4.26 -4.90 -4.65
N VAL A 55 -4.05 -5.19 -5.92
CA VAL A 55 -5.02 -5.91 -6.74
C VAL A 55 -4.40 -7.21 -7.21
N GLY A 56 -5.11 -8.30 -7.07
CA GLY A 56 -4.63 -9.60 -7.48
C GLY A 56 -5.72 -10.66 -7.37
N THR A 57 -5.31 -11.87 -7.05
CA THR A 57 -6.22 -13.02 -6.98
C THR A 57 -6.06 -13.77 -5.67
N LEU A 58 -7.16 -14.29 -5.17
CA LEU A 58 -7.19 -15.24 -4.06
C LEU A 58 -8.11 -16.38 -4.47
N LYS A 59 -7.56 -17.61 -4.52
CA LYS A 59 -8.30 -18.81 -4.94
C LYS A 59 -9.06 -18.60 -6.25
N HIS A 60 -8.38 -18.04 -7.26
CA HIS A 60 -8.89 -17.78 -8.61
C HIS A 60 -9.92 -16.64 -8.69
N SER A 61 -10.25 -15.99 -7.59
CA SER A 61 -11.15 -14.83 -7.59
C SER A 61 -10.35 -13.55 -7.50
N SER A 62 -10.77 -12.52 -8.23
CA SER A 62 -10.16 -11.19 -8.17
C SER A 62 -10.42 -10.55 -6.82
N LEU A 63 -9.38 -9.94 -6.24
CA LEU A 63 -9.45 -9.31 -4.94
C LEU A 63 -8.66 -8.00 -4.95
N ALA A 64 -9.27 -6.93 -4.46
CA ALA A 64 -8.60 -5.67 -4.17
C ALA A 64 -8.45 -5.51 -2.66
N VAL A 65 -7.24 -5.23 -2.21
CA VAL A 65 -6.94 -5.03 -0.78
C VAL A 65 -6.54 -3.57 -0.58
N HIS A 66 -7.38 -2.84 0.13
CA HIS A 66 -7.18 -1.42 0.45
C HIS A 66 -6.53 -1.32 1.82
N VAL A 67 -5.35 -0.73 1.90
CA VAL A 67 -4.55 -0.68 3.12
C VAL A 67 -4.48 0.76 3.64
N TYR A 68 -4.96 0.96 4.85
CA TYR A 68 -4.82 2.21 5.62
C TYR A 68 -3.52 2.15 6.44
N SER A 69 -3.17 3.10 7.20
CA SER A 69 -2.04 3.07 8.14
C SER A 69 -0.64 2.80 7.56
N VAL A 70 -0.47 2.94 6.24
CA VAL A 70 0.84 2.98 5.58
C VAL A 70 0.98 4.29 4.84
N THR A 71 2.21 4.75 4.61
CA THR A 71 2.48 6.06 4.02
C THR A 71 3.69 5.97 3.10
N ALA A 72 4.05 7.09 2.45
CA ALA A 72 5.20 7.17 1.57
C ALA A 72 5.77 8.59 1.57
N GLY A 73 7.01 8.75 1.14
CA GLY A 73 7.62 10.04 0.89
C GLY A 73 8.52 10.57 2.00
N TYR A 74 8.76 9.78 3.03
CA TYR A 74 9.67 10.13 4.13
C TYR A 74 10.20 8.86 4.80
N GLY A 75 11.17 9.00 5.69
CA GLY A 75 11.74 7.87 6.40
C GLY A 75 11.08 7.70 7.77
N GLY A 76 10.11 6.83 7.89
CA GLY A 76 9.42 6.60 9.15
C GLY A 76 8.74 5.24 9.16
N THR A 77 7.94 4.97 10.21
CA THR A 77 7.27 3.68 10.40
C THR A 77 6.28 3.38 9.28
N GLY A 78 5.51 4.36 8.85
CA GLY A 78 4.53 4.17 7.78
C GLY A 78 5.16 3.80 6.45
N PRO A 79 6.16 4.55 5.95
CA PRO A 79 6.85 4.19 4.70
C PRO A 79 7.61 2.88 4.80
N HIS A 80 8.25 2.56 5.93
CA HIS A 80 8.92 1.27 6.09
C HIS A 80 7.93 0.11 6.05
N ALA A 81 6.74 0.27 6.60
CA ALA A 81 5.67 -0.72 6.49
C ALA A 81 5.23 -0.91 5.04
N MET A 82 5.15 0.17 4.26
CA MET A 82 4.86 0.10 2.82
C MET A 82 5.92 -0.74 2.09
N VAL A 83 7.20 -0.48 2.37
CA VAL A 83 8.32 -1.24 1.80
C VAL A 83 8.20 -2.72 2.15
N ASP A 84 7.95 -3.04 3.40
CA ASP A 84 7.82 -4.43 3.86
C ASP A 84 6.69 -5.16 3.14
N ILE A 85 5.56 -4.51 2.95
CA ILE A 85 4.42 -5.08 2.23
C ILE A 85 4.78 -5.32 0.76
N LEU A 86 5.36 -4.33 0.09
CA LEU A 86 5.72 -4.45 -1.33
C LEU A 86 6.76 -5.56 -1.56
N GLU A 87 7.76 -5.65 -0.70
CA GLU A 87 8.77 -6.72 -0.77
C GLU A 87 8.14 -8.09 -0.57
N ALA A 88 7.33 -8.26 0.47
CA ALA A 88 6.67 -9.52 0.77
C ALA A 88 5.74 -9.97 -0.36
N ALA A 89 5.07 -9.01 -1.02
CA ALA A 89 4.19 -9.28 -2.15
C ALA A 89 4.95 -9.56 -3.47
N GLY A 90 6.27 -9.35 -3.49
CA GLY A 90 7.12 -9.70 -4.63
C GLY A 90 7.26 -8.60 -5.68
N PHE A 91 6.94 -7.35 -5.37
CA PHE A 91 7.14 -6.24 -6.29
C PHE A 91 8.61 -5.83 -6.34
N LYS A 92 9.03 -5.37 -7.51
CA LYS A 92 10.36 -4.77 -7.71
C LYS A 92 10.22 -3.25 -7.69
N PHE A 93 10.97 -2.61 -6.81
CA PHE A 93 10.95 -1.15 -6.62
C PHE A 93 12.26 -0.73 -5.96
N GLU A 94 12.54 0.57 -5.97
CA GLU A 94 13.65 1.14 -5.21
C GLU A 94 13.12 1.65 -3.88
N ASP A 95 13.86 1.41 -2.80
CA ASP A 95 13.45 1.90 -1.47
C ASP A 95 13.26 3.42 -1.46
N SER A 96 14.09 4.14 -2.21
CA SER A 96 13.98 5.59 -2.33
C SER A 96 12.67 6.07 -2.96
N ASP A 97 11.99 5.22 -3.74
CA ASP A 97 10.67 5.55 -4.27
C ASP A 97 9.65 5.80 -3.15
N ILE A 98 9.83 5.09 -2.04
CA ILE A 98 8.89 5.08 -0.91
C ILE A 98 9.44 5.89 0.27
N LEU A 99 10.73 5.79 0.55
CA LEU A 99 11.34 6.35 1.75
C LEU A 99 11.81 7.80 1.58
N THR A 100 11.63 8.38 0.40
CA THR A 100 11.98 9.77 0.11
C THR A 100 10.84 10.46 -0.64
N ALA A 101 10.94 11.77 -0.82
CA ALA A 101 9.97 12.57 -1.57
C ALA A 101 10.33 12.69 -3.06
N ASP A 102 11.18 11.81 -3.59
CA ASP A 102 11.67 11.89 -4.98
C ASP A 102 10.55 11.92 -6.02
N HIS A 103 9.45 11.23 -5.76
CA HIS A 103 8.30 11.15 -6.67
C HIS A 103 7.15 12.08 -6.32
N ALA A 104 7.32 12.92 -5.29
CA ALA A 104 6.29 13.89 -4.94
C ALA A 104 6.28 15.05 -5.95
N ASP A 105 5.09 15.47 -6.36
CA ASP A 105 4.93 16.64 -7.21
C ASP A 105 5.00 17.93 -6.38
N SER A 106 4.77 19.08 -7.03
CA SER A 106 4.82 20.38 -6.36
C SER A 106 3.78 20.56 -5.25
N ASN A 107 2.73 19.75 -5.25
CA ASN A 107 1.68 19.74 -4.23
C ASN A 107 1.91 18.67 -3.15
N GLY A 108 3.02 17.96 -3.20
CA GLY A 108 3.34 16.87 -2.26
C GLY A 108 2.60 15.57 -2.55
N GLN A 109 2.00 15.43 -3.73
CA GLN A 109 1.27 14.23 -4.11
C GLN A 109 2.20 13.19 -4.72
N ILE A 110 2.11 11.96 -4.22
CA ILE A 110 2.84 10.80 -4.73
C ILE A 110 1.82 9.81 -5.30
N ASP A 111 1.98 9.47 -6.58
CA ASP A 111 1.17 8.46 -7.26
C ASP A 111 2.10 7.50 -7.98
N LEU A 112 2.14 6.26 -7.53
CA LEU A 112 3.01 5.21 -8.08
C LEU A 112 2.18 3.97 -8.38
N VAL A 113 2.54 3.26 -9.45
CA VAL A 113 1.94 1.98 -9.80
C VAL A 113 3.04 0.98 -10.11
N TYR A 114 3.00 -0.16 -9.44
CA TYR A 114 3.92 -1.26 -9.69
C TYR A 114 3.15 -2.47 -10.21
N HIS A 115 3.75 -3.18 -11.14
CA HIS A 115 3.22 -4.42 -11.71
C HIS A 115 4.19 -5.56 -11.45
N ARG A 116 3.64 -6.72 -11.19
CA ARG A 116 4.44 -7.93 -11.09
C ARG A 116 4.53 -8.62 -12.41
#